data_1ef9bdd6bb9bae58f21bace778ef799f
#
_entry.id   1ef9bdd6bb9bae58f21bace778ef799f
#
_cell.length_a   1.000
_cell.length_b   1.000
_cell.length_c   1.000
_cell.angle_alpha   90.00
_cell.angle_beta   90.00
_cell.angle_gamma   90.00
#
_symmetry.space_group_name_H-M   'P 1'
#
loop_
_entity.id
_entity.type
_entity.pdbx_description
1 polymer ?
#
loop_
_entity_poly.entity_id
_entity_poly.type
_entity_poly.pdbx_seq_one_letter_code
_entity_poly.pdbx_strand_id
1 'polypeptide(L)'
;MNTAHAAAIDPNRIVALEWLPVELLLALGIVPYGVADTINYRLWVSEPPLPDSVIDVGLRTEPNLELLTEMKPSFMVWSAGYGPSPEMLARIAPGRGFNFSDGKQPLAMARKSLTEMADLLNLQSAAETHLAHYEDFIRSMKPRFVKRGARPLLLTTLIDPRHMLVFGPNSLFQEILDEYGIPNAWQGETNFWGSTAVSIDRLAAYKDVDVLCF
;
A
#
# COMPACT_ATOMS: atom_id res chain seq x y z
N MET A 1 16.02 1.43 -39.47
CA MET A 1 15.56 1.92 -38.19
C MET A 1 15.29 0.69 -37.31
N ASN A 2 16.17 0.42 -36.35
CA ASN A 2 16.03 -0.72 -35.46
C ASN A 2 15.04 -0.31 -34.36
N THR A 3 13.78 -0.71 -34.48
CA THR A 3 12.86 -0.71 -33.34
C THR A 3 13.33 -1.83 -32.41
N ALA A 4 14.13 -1.44 -31.41
CA ALA A 4 14.38 -2.34 -30.29
C ALA A 4 13.02 -2.72 -29.69
N HIS A 5 12.57 -3.94 -29.93
CA HIS A 5 11.42 -4.51 -29.22
C HIS A 5 11.79 -4.44 -27.73
N ALA A 6 11.07 -3.63 -26.96
CA ALA A 6 11.16 -3.70 -25.52
C ALA A 6 10.88 -5.17 -25.15
N ALA A 7 11.84 -5.80 -24.49
CA ALA A 7 11.67 -7.19 -24.06
C ALA A 7 10.36 -7.28 -23.23
N ALA A 8 9.54 -8.29 -23.54
CA ALA A 8 8.30 -8.49 -22.80
C ALA A 8 8.61 -8.70 -21.31
N ILE A 9 7.82 -8.09 -20.44
CA ILE A 9 7.96 -8.28 -19.00
C ILE A 9 7.57 -9.72 -18.67
N ASP A 10 8.50 -10.47 -18.05
CA ASP A 10 8.19 -11.78 -17.47
C ASP A 10 7.58 -11.59 -16.08
N PRO A 11 6.30 -11.89 -15.88
CA PRO A 11 5.62 -11.69 -14.60
C PRO A 11 6.22 -12.52 -13.46
N ASN A 12 6.90 -13.64 -13.76
CA ASN A 12 7.56 -14.47 -12.74
C ASN A 12 8.91 -13.89 -12.26
N ARG A 13 9.36 -12.80 -12.85
CA ARG A 13 10.66 -12.18 -12.54
C ARG A 13 10.53 -10.68 -12.22
N ILE A 14 9.37 -10.27 -11.71
CA ILE A 14 9.15 -8.90 -11.23
C ILE A 14 9.63 -8.79 -9.79
N VAL A 15 10.41 -7.74 -9.51
CA VAL A 15 10.85 -7.40 -8.15
C VAL A 15 10.17 -6.11 -7.69
N ALA A 16 9.64 -6.12 -6.49
CA ALA A 16 9.00 -4.97 -5.86
C ALA A 16 9.86 -4.41 -4.72
N LEU A 17 10.21 -3.13 -4.82
CA LEU A 17 11.12 -2.46 -3.88
C LEU A 17 10.37 -1.63 -2.81
N GLU A 18 9.04 -1.72 -2.79
CA GLU A 18 8.19 -1.09 -1.80
C GLU A 18 6.85 -1.84 -1.72
N TRP A 19 6.10 -1.65 -0.65
CA TRP A 19 4.96 -2.49 -0.29
C TRP A 19 3.69 -2.20 -1.11
N LEU A 20 3.42 -0.94 -1.48
CA LEU A 20 2.29 -0.66 -2.39
C LEU A 20 2.38 -1.48 -3.68
N PRO A 21 3.49 -1.45 -4.45
CA PRO A 21 3.58 -2.27 -5.65
C PRO A 21 3.52 -3.79 -5.37
N VAL A 22 3.91 -4.26 -4.18
CA VAL A 22 3.66 -5.66 -3.77
C VAL A 22 2.17 -5.96 -3.73
N GLU A 23 1.40 -5.13 -3.03
CA GLU A 23 -0.05 -5.30 -2.91
C GLU A 23 -0.75 -5.20 -4.28
N LEU A 24 -0.30 -4.28 -5.15
CA LEU A 24 -0.83 -4.15 -6.51
C LEU A 24 -0.56 -5.41 -7.35
N LEU A 25 0.64 -5.99 -7.29
CA LEU A 25 0.97 -7.22 -7.99
C LEU A 25 0.12 -8.40 -7.49
N LEU A 26 0.01 -8.54 -6.17
CA LEU A 26 -0.80 -9.61 -5.56
C LEU A 26 -2.29 -9.47 -5.92
N ALA A 27 -2.82 -8.23 -5.96
CA ALA A 27 -4.17 -7.96 -6.42
C ALA A 27 -4.41 -8.38 -7.89
N LEU A 28 -3.37 -8.35 -8.72
CA LEU A 28 -3.39 -8.82 -10.11
C LEU A 28 -3.08 -10.31 -10.25
N GLY A 29 -2.89 -11.04 -9.14
CA GLY A 29 -2.57 -12.46 -9.13
C GLY A 29 -1.09 -12.77 -9.42
N ILE A 30 -0.20 -11.79 -9.35
CA ILE A 30 1.24 -11.97 -9.54
C ILE A 30 1.93 -12.00 -8.19
N VAL A 31 2.65 -13.10 -7.92
CA VAL A 31 3.57 -13.19 -6.78
C VAL A 31 4.92 -12.59 -7.19
N PRO A 32 5.42 -11.53 -6.53
CA PRO A 32 6.73 -10.97 -6.84
C PRO A 32 7.84 -11.99 -6.66
N TYR A 33 8.83 -11.97 -7.54
CA TYR A 33 10.04 -12.80 -7.43
C TYR A 33 10.92 -12.39 -6.26
N GLY A 34 10.99 -11.10 -5.98
CA GLY A 34 11.69 -10.53 -4.83
C GLY A 34 10.96 -9.31 -4.29
N VAL A 35 11.07 -9.07 -3.00
CA VAL A 35 10.44 -7.96 -2.29
C VAL A 35 11.41 -7.35 -1.30
N ALA A 36 11.47 -6.03 -1.24
CA ALA A 36 12.22 -5.34 -0.21
C ALA A 36 11.48 -5.35 1.13
N ASP A 37 12.23 -5.65 2.19
CA ASP A 37 11.77 -5.56 3.59
C ASP A 37 10.56 -6.47 3.89
N THR A 38 10.69 -7.73 3.52
CA THR A 38 9.63 -8.75 3.67
C THR A 38 9.24 -8.99 5.13
N ILE A 39 10.18 -8.84 6.08
CA ILE A 39 9.93 -9.03 7.51
C ILE A 39 8.94 -7.99 8.01
N ASN A 40 9.19 -6.71 7.71
CA ASN A 40 8.29 -5.64 8.11
C ASN A 40 7.01 -5.62 7.31
N TYR A 41 7.01 -6.06 6.04
CA TYR A 41 5.76 -6.28 5.30
C TYR A 41 4.82 -7.22 6.06
N ARG A 42 5.33 -8.38 6.50
CA ARG A 42 4.54 -9.35 7.26
C ARG A 42 4.07 -8.84 8.62
N LEU A 43 4.81 -7.90 9.19
CA LEU A 43 4.45 -7.28 10.48
C LEU A 43 3.41 -6.17 10.33
N TRP A 44 3.57 -5.28 9.35
CA TRP A 44 2.80 -4.05 9.24
C TRP A 44 1.65 -4.12 8.23
N VAL A 45 1.82 -4.85 7.15
CA VAL A 45 0.80 -5.03 6.10
C VAL A 45 0.02 -6.31 6.37
N SER A 46 0.74 -7.44 6.55
CA SER A 46 0.19 -8.75 6.88
C SER A 46 -0.69 -9.36 5.79
N GLU A 47 -1.64 -8.62 5.27
CA GLU A 47 -2.57 -9.04 4.22
C GLU A 47 -2.50 -8.08 3.01
N PRO A 48 -2.42 -8.59 1.77
CA PRO A 48 -2.33 -10.01 1.41
C PRO A 48 -0.99 -10.65 1.80
N PRO A 49 -0.97 -11.96 2.18
CA PRO A 49 0.24 -12.61 2.68
C PRO A 49 1.27 -12.80 1.57
N LEU A 50 2.55 -12.64 1.92
CA LEU A 50 3.66 -12.99 1.03
C LEU A 50 4.01 -14.48 1.18
N PRO A 51 4.06 -15.26 0.08
CA PRO A 51 4.59 -16.61 0.09
C PRO A 51 6.05 -16.67 0.58
N ASP A 52 6.43 -17.77 1.21
CA ASP A 52 7.81 -17.97 1.71
C ASP A 52 8.86 -18.09 0.59
N SER A 53 8.42 -18.35 -0.64
CA SER A 53 9.29 -18.40 -1.82
C SER A 53 9.80 -17.04 -2.29
N VAL A 54 9.23 -15.94 -1.79
CA VAL A 54 9.63 -14.58 -2.16
C VAL A 54 10.99 -14.25 -1.57
N ILE A 55 11.92 -13.82 -2.40
CA ILE A 55 13.28 -13.47 -1.99
C ILE A 55 13.26 -12.08 -1.34
N ASP A 56 13.82 -11.95 -0.13
CA ASP A 56 14.06 -10.64 0.49
C ASP A 56 15.25 -9.97 -0.19
N VAL A 57 15.06 -8.75 -0.67
CA VAL A 57 16.12 -8.00 -1.38
C VAL A 57 16.68 -6.84 -0.57
N GLY A 58 16.52 -6.85 0.75
CA GLY A 58 17.04 -5.82 1.66
C GLY A 58 16.03 -4.74 1.99
N LEU A 59 16.48 -3.60 2.49
CA LEU A 59 15.60 -2.52 2.94
C LEU A 59 14.95 -1.80 1.76
N ARG A 60 13.75 -1.24 1.97
CA ARG A 60 13.04 -0.45 0.96
C ARG A 60 13.81 0.82 0.55
N THR A 61 14.52 1.43 1.49
CA THR A 61 15.35 2.63 1.23
C THR A 61 16.73 2.29 0.69
N GLU A 62 17.23 1.09 1.00
CA GLU A 62 18.58 0.64 0.65
C GLU A 62 18.56 -0.87 0.30
N PRO A 63 17.98 -1.24 -0.86
CA PRO A 63 17.95 -2.62 -1.29
C PRO A 63 19.35 -3.10 -1.68
N ASN A 64 19.57 -4.41 -1.62
CA ASN A 64 20.81 -5.04 -2.00
C ASN A 64 20.96 -5.05 -3.54
N LEU A 65 21.67 -4.06 -4.07
CA LEU A 65 21.85 -3.87 -5.53
C LEU A 65 22.67 -5.00 -6.18
N GLU A 66 23.57 -5.65 -5.44
CA GLU A 66 24.36 -6.80 -5.93
C GLU A 66 23.42 -8.00 -6.13
N LEU A 67 22.62 -8.32 -5.12
CA LEU A 67 21.61 -9.37 -5.22
C LEU A 67 20.62 -9.10 -6.36
N LEU A 68 20.12 -7.87 -6.50
CA LEU A 68 19.24 -7.49 -7.60
C LEU A 68 19.89 -7.73 -8.96
N THR A 69 21.17 -7.41 -9.09
CA THR A 69 21.94 -7.64 -10.33
C THR A 69 22.07 -9.13 -10.64
N GLU A 70 22.32 -9.97 -9.62
CA GLU A 70 22.40 -11.43 -9.76
C GLU A 70 21.04 -12.05 -10.11
N MET A 71 19.98 -11.55 -9.51
CA MET A 71 18.61 -12.00 -9.74
C MET A 71 18.15 -11.73 -11.18
N LYS A 72 18.70 -10.73 -11.87
CA LYS A 72 18.32 -10.33 -13.24
C LYS A 72 16.81 -10.18 -13.40
N PRO A 73 16.13 -9.30 -12.65
CA PRO A 73 14.70 -9.12 -12.79
C PRO A 73 14.32 -8.70 -14.21
N SER A 74 13.17 -9.12 -14.68
CA SER A 74 12.62 -8.66 -15.95
C SER A 74 12.11 -7.22 -15.86
N PHE A 75 11.62 -6.87 -14.67
CA PHE A 75 11.09 -5.56 -14.37
C PHE A 75 11.15 -5.27 -12.87
N MET A 76 11.33 -4.01 -12.50
CA MET A 76 11.29 -3.58 -11.11
C MET A 76 10.17 -2.55 -10.90
N VAL A 77 9.49 -2.64 -9.76
CA VAL A 77 8.42 -1.71 -9.36
C VAL A 77 8.71 -1.13 -7.98
N TRP A 78 8.41 0.15 -7.80
CA TRP A 78 8.62 0.86 -6.54
C TRP A 78 7.54 1.94 -6.31
N SER A 79 7.50 2.55 -5.12
CA SER A 79 6.69 3.73 -4.89
C SER A 79 7.42 4.98 -5.37
N ALA A 80 6.77 5.79 -6.19
CA ALA A 80 7.37 6.97 -6.77
C ALA A 80 7.80 7.97 -5.68
N GLY A 81 9.05 8.40 -5.75
CA GLY A 81 9.65 9.32 -4.77
C GLY A 81 10.14 8.66 -3.47
N TYR A 82 10.15 7.31 -3.40
CA TYR A 82 10.64 6.58 -2.25
C TYR A 82 11.70 5.55 -2.64
N GLY A 83 12.75 5.43 -1.84
CA GLY A 83 13.85 4.49 -2.10
C GLY A 83 14.91 5.02 -3.09
N PRO A 84 15.65 4.13 -3.78
CA PRO A 84 16.70 4.49 -4.72
C PRO A 84 16.19 5.28 -5.92
N SER A 85 17.09 6.06 -6.53
CA SER A 85 16.72 6.83 -7.72
C SER A 85 16.40 5.92 -8.93
N PRO A 86 15.44 6.31 -9.77
CA PRO A 86 15.12 5.55 -11.00
C PRO A 86 16.32 5.30 -11.90
N GLU A 87 17.26 6.27 -11.96
CA GLU A 87 18.48 6.16 -12.79
C GLU A 87 19.44 5.08 -12.26
N MET A 88 19.49 4.90 -10.94
CA MET A 88 20.27 3.81 -10.32
C MET A 88 19.64 2.46 -10.64
N LEU A 89 18.34 2.33 -10.46
CA LEU A 89 17.61 1.10 -10.73
C LEU A 89 17.64 0.71 -12.22
N ALA A 90 17.56 1.68 -13.12
CA ALA A 90 17.62 1.44 -14.58
C ALA A 90 18.93 0.80 -15.06
N ARG A 91 19.99 0.86 -14.25
CA ARG A 91 21.26 0.15 -14.57
C ARG A 91 21.17 -1.37 -14.35
N ILE A 92 20.18 -1.81 -13.59
CA ILE A 92 19.96 -3.24 -13.25
C ILE A 92 18.89 -3.82 -14.16
N ALA A 93 17.72 -3.19 -14.22
CA ALA A 93 16.61 -3.63 -15.05
C ALA A 93 15.66 -2.46 -15.37
N PRO A 94 14.83 -2.57 -16.43
CA PRO A 94 13.74 -1.64 -16.64
C PRO A 94 12.77 -1.67 -15.45
N GLY A 95 12.10 -0.55 -15.20
CA GLY A 95 11.17 -0.48 -14.08
C GLY A 95 10.29 0.77 -14.09
N ARG A 96 9.36 0.83 -13.16
CA ARG A 96 8.43 1.96 -13.02
C ARG A 96 8.06 2.22 -11.56
N GLY A 97 8.00 3.51 -11.20
CA GLY A 97 7.42 3.97 -9.94
C GLY A 97 5.91 4.14 -10.03
N PHE A 98 5.20 3.78 -8.97
CA PHE A 98 3.77 3.97 -8.81
C PHE A 98 3.49 4.91 -7.64
N ASN A 99 2.51 5.80 -7.78
CA ASN A 99 2.18 6.76 -6.74
C ASN A 99 1.40 6.10 -5.61
N PHE A 100 1.86 6.30 -4.37
CA PHE A 100 1.16 5.86 -3.16
C PHE A 100 0.03 6.82 -2.79
N SER A 101 0.30 8.12 -2.78
CA SER A 101 -0.64 9.14 -2.33
C SER A 101 -0.35 10.47 -3.02
N ASP A 102 -1.37 11.27 -3.14
CA ASP A 102 -1.29 12.69 -3.49
C ASP A 102 -1.37 13.59 -2.25
N GLY A 103 -1.31 13.00 -1.05
CA GLY A 103 -1.48 13.67 0.23
C GLY A 103 -2.94 13.92 0.62
N LYS A 104 -3.92 13.44 -0.15
CA LYS A 104 -5.36 13.67 0.07
C LYS A 104 -6.19 12.40 -0.05
N GLN A 105 -6.04 11.64 -1.13
CA GLN A 105 -6.87 10.50 -1.50
C GLN A 105 -6.01 9.28 -1.83
N PRO A 106 -5.35 8.66 -0.83
CA PRO A 106 -4.44 7.55 -1.07
C PRO A 106 -5.15 6.31 -1.64
N LEU A 107 -6.40 6.04 -1.30
CA LEU A 107 -7.14 4.91 -1.85
C LEU A 107 -7.49 5.12 -3.33
N ALA A 108 -7.96 6.32 -3.69
CA ALA A 108 -8.20 6.68 -5.09
C ALA A 108 -6.90 6.58 -5.91
N MET A 109 -5.78 7.02 -5.34
CA MET A 109 -4.46 6.89 -5.96
C MET A 109 -4.02 5.44 -6.12
N ALA A 110 -4.27 4.58 -5.11
CA ALA A 110 -3.96 3.15 -5.19
C ALA A 110 -4.77 2.45 -6.30
N ARG A 111 -6.06 2.78 -6.44
CA ARG A 111 -6.92 2.28 -7.54
C ARG A 111 -6.35 2.68 -8.91
N LYS A 112 -5.93 3.94 -9.06
CA LYS A 112 -5.28 4.42 -10.29
C LYS A 112 -3.98 3.66 -10.56
N SER A 113 -3.13 3.50 -9.57
CA SER A 113 -1.87 2.75 -9.68
C SER A 113 -2.12 1.28 -10.04
N LEU A 114 -3.17 0.65 -9.50
CA LEU A 114 -3.57 -0.71 -9.88
C LEU A 114 -3.93 -0.80 -11.38
N THR A 115 -4.74 0.13 -11.87
CA THR A 115 -5.11 0.18 -13.29
C THR A 115 -3.88 0.39 -14.18
N GLU A 116 -2.99 1.31 -13.81
CA GLU A 116 -1.77 1.58 -14.55
C GLU A 116 -0.80 0.37 -14.56
N MET A 117 -0.73 -0.39 -13.46
CA MET A 117 0.06 -1.62 -13.40
C MET A 117 -0.57 -2.72 -14.26
N ALA A 118 -1.91 -2.83 -14.21
CA ALA A 118 -2.63 -3.79 -15.05
C ALA A 118 -2.45 -3.50 -16.55
N ASP A 119 -2.49 -2.25 -16.96
CA ASP A 119 -2.21 -1.85 -18.34
C ASP A 119 -0.78 -2.22 -18.76
N LEU A 120 0.20 -1.97 -17.90
CA LEU A 120 1.59 -2.32 -18.14
C LEU A 120 1.80 -3.84 -18.34
N LEU A 121 1.05 -4.65 -17.61
CA LEU A 121 1.17 -6.10 -17.58
C LEU A 121 0.15 -6.84 -18.45
N ASN A 122 -0.75 -6.12 -19.14
CA ASN A 122 -1.88 -6.66 -19.92
C ASN A 122 -2.84 -7.50 -19.05
N LEU A 123 -3.14 -7.03 -17.84
CA LEU A 123 -3.99 -7.69 -16.83
C LEU A 123 -5.23 -6.87 -16.47
N GLN A 124 -5.79 -6.10 -17.39
CA GLN A 124 -6.93 -5.21 -17.15
C GLN A 124 -8.11 -5.95 -16.52
N SER A 125 -8.43 -7.13 -17.04
CA SER A 125 -9.55 -7.94 -16.51
C SER A 125 -9.33 -8.38 -15.06
N ALA A 126 -8.08 -8.64 -14.66
CA ALA A 126 -7.75 -8.95 -13.26
C ALA A 126 -7.98 -7.74 -12.35
N ALA A 127 -7.58 -6.54 -12.79
CA ALA A 127 -7.82 -5.31 -12.05
C ALA A 127 -9.32 -5.01 -11.91
N GLU A 128 -10.09 -5.13 -12.99
CA GLU A 128 -11.55 -4.95 -12.98
C GLU A 128 -12.22 -5.91 -12.00
N THR A 129 -11.83 -7.19 -12.02
CA THR A 129 -12.34 -8.23 -11.10
C THR A 129 -12.00 -7.89 -9.65
N HIS A 130 -10.76 -7.51 -9.37
CA HIS A 130 -10.34 -7.12 -8.02
C HIS A 130 -11.12 -5.91 -7.50
N LEU A 131 -11.25 -4.87 -8.31
CA LEU A 131 -12.00 -3.66 -7.93
C LEU A 131 -13.49 -3.95 -7.72
N ALA A 132 -14.10 -4.78 -8.57
CA ALA A 132 -15.49 -5.19 -8.39
C ALA A 132 -15.69 -5.97 -7.07
N HIS A 133 -14.81 -6.91 -6.73
CA HIS A 133 -14.86 -7.62 -5.45
C HIS A 133 -14.70 -6.66 -4.25
N TYR A 134 -13.79 -5.70 -4.36
CA TYR A 134 -13.62 -4.67 -3.33
C TYR A 134 -14.91 -3.86 -3.13
N GLU A 135 -15.52 -3.38 -4.20
CA GLU A 135 -16.76 -2.60 -4.14
C GLU A 135 -17.93 -3.40 -3.58
N ASP A 136 -18.04 -4.68 -3.95
CA ASP A 136 -19.05 -5.58 -3.41
C ASP A 136 -18.85 -5.83 -1.93
N PHE A 137 -17.60 -5.99 -1.48
CA PHE A 137 -17.27 -6.11 -0.07
C PHE A 137 -17.69 -4.85 0.71
N ILE A 138 -17.27 -3.67 0.26
CA ILE A 138 -17.64 -2.38 0.88
C ILE A 138 -19.17 -2.25 0.98
N ARG A 139 -19.87 -2.54 -0.11
CA ARG A 139 -21.33 -2.49 -0.15
C ARG A 139 -21.97 -3.48 0.83
N SER A 140 -21.45 -4.68 0.94
CA SER A 140 -21.96 -5.73 1.83
C SER A 140 -21.83 -5.36 3.32
N MET A 141 -20.83 -4.58 3.67
CA MET A 141 -20.58 -4.13 5.05
C MET A 141 -21.46 -2.94 5.46
N LYS A 142 -21.99 -2.17 4.53
CA LYS A 142 -22.76 -0.96 4.79
C LYS A 142 -23.90 -1.12 5.80
N PRO A 143 -24.72 -2.20 5.78
CA PRO A 143 -25.79 -2.37 6.77
C PRO A 143 -25.28 -2.49 8.22
N ARG A 144 -24.06 -3.03 8.42
CA ARG A 144 -23.45 -3.14 9.75
C ARG A 144 -23.10 -1.78 10.31
N PHE A 145 -22.55 -0.90 9.47
CA PHE A 145 -22.17 0.46 9.87
C PHE A 145 -23.39 1.37 10.05
N VAL A 146 -24.41 1.24 9.22
CA VAL A 146 -25.69 1.94 9.42
C VAL A 146 -26.30 1.58 10.79
N LYS A 147 -26.27 0.31 11.19
CA LYS A 147 -26.75 -0.14 12.51
C LYS A 147 -25.94 0.44 13.67
N ARG A 148 -24.61 0.66 13.47
CA ARG A 148 -23.74 1.29 14.46
C ARG A 148 -24.10 2.77 14.68
N GLY A 149 -24.57 3.47 13.64
CA GLY A 149 -24.78 4.91 13.65
C GLY A 149 -23.50 5.72 13.37
N ALA A 150 -23.64 7.04 13.27
CA ALA A 150 -22.56 7.98 12.89
C ALA A 150 -21.73 8.45 14.10
N ARG A 151 -21.52 7.62 15.11
CA ARG A 151 -20.64 7.97 16.23
C ARG A 151 -19.19 8.11 15.73
N PRO A 152 -18.45 9.16 16.11
CA PRO A 152 -17.07 9.33 15.66
C PRO A 152 -16.20 8.14 16.04
N LEU A 153 -15.23 7.80 15.18
CA LEU A 153 -14.30 6.70 15.37
C LEU A 153 -12.87 7.21 15.41
N LEU A 154 -12.15 6.92 16.49
CA LEU A 154 -10.71 7.10 16.56
C LEU A 154 -10.01 5.82 16.15
N LEU A 155 -9.27 5.88 15.06
CA LEU A 155 -8.46 4.75 14.59
C LEU A 155 -7.03 4.90 15.10
N THR A 156 -6.50 3.85 15.71
CA THR A 156 -5.18 3.89 16.34
C THR A 156 -4.50 2.52 16.34
N THR A 157 -3.17 2.52 16.42
CA THR A 157 -2.35 1.35 16.75
C THR A 157 -1.29 1.74 17.78
N LEU A 158 -0.95 0.84 18.69
CA LEU A 158 0.07 1.09 19.71
C LEU A 158 1.46 0.95 19.12
N ILE A 159 2.32 1.95 19.39
CA ILE A 159 3.75 1.88 19.06
C ILE A 159 4.51 1.26 20.24
N ASP A 160 4.17 1.71 21.44
CA ASP A 160 4.75 1.29 22.71
C ASP A 160 3.72 1.55 23.85
N PRO A 161 4.05 1.22 25.11
CA PRO A 161 3.13 1.43 26.24
C PRO A 161 2.70 2.87 26.50
N ARG A 162 3.32 3.85 25.88
CA ARG A 162 3.05 5.29 26.09
C ARG A 162 2.65 6.04 24.83
N HIS A 163 2.86 5.46 23.64
CA HIS A 163 2.62 6.10 22.37
C HIS A 163 1.73 5.26 21.45
N MET A 164 0.91 5.96 20.70
CA MET A 164 0.07 5.38 19.65
C MET A 164 0.21 6.18 18.37
N LEU A 165 0.05 5.52 17.24
CA LEU A 165 -0.27 6.17 15.97
C LEU A 165 -1.77 6.42 15.92
N VAL A 166 -2.18 7.60 15.50
CA VAL A 166 -3.57 7.92 15.14
C VAL A 166 -3.64 8.24 13.67
N PHE A 167 -4.77 7.91 13.03
CA PHE A 167 -4.96 8.07 11.59
C PHE A 167 -5.95 9.19 11.30
N GLY A 168 -5.54 10.11 10.47
CA GLY A 168 -6.24 11.35 10.18
C GLY A 168 -6.90 11.41 8.80
N PRO A 169 -7.36 12.62 8.42
CA PRO A 169 -8.17 12.84 7.21
C PRO A 169 -7.50 12.49 5.87
N ASN A 170 -6.18 12.38 5.82
CA ASN A 170 -5.43 12.01 4.61
C ASN A 170 -4.92 10.56 4.62
N SER A 171 -5.47 9.71 5.50
CA SER A 171 -5.16 8.28 5.56
C SER A 171 -6.07 7.47 4.63
N LEU A 172 -5.63 6.25 4.27
CA LEU A 172 -6.48 5.26 3.58
C LEU A 172 -7.79 4.99 4.35
N PHE A 173 -7.73 5.00 5.68
CA PHE A 173 -8.89 4.76 6.54
C PHE A 173 -9.96 5.84 6.40
N GLN A 174 -9.58 7.09 6.13
CA GLN A 174 -10.55 8.16 5.97
C GLN A 174 -11.50 7.90 4.81
N GLU A 175 -10.98 7.49 3.66
CA GLU A 175 -11.83 7.20 2.49
C GLU A 175 -12.80 6.03 2.78
N ILE A 176 -12.39 5.05 3.60
CA ILE A 176 -13.27 3.97 4.06
C ILE A 176 -14.33 4.49 5.04
N LEU A 177 -13.96 5.36 5.97
CA LEU A 177 -14.92 5.96 6.90
C LEU A 177 -15.96 6.80 6.15
N ASP A 178 -15.54 7.52 5.11
CA ASP A 178 -16.42 8.35 4.26
C ASP A 178 -17.45 7.50 3.52
N GLU A 179 -17.06 6.31 3.02
CA GLU A 179 -17.99 5.36 2.38
C GLU A 179 -19.14 4.92 3.31
N TYR A 180 -18.88 4.92 4.62
CA TYR A 180 -19.87 4.53 5.63
C TYR A 180 -20.49 5.70 6.39
N GLY A 181 -20.10 6.94 6.07
CA GLY A 181 -20.57 8.14 6.75
C GLY A 181 -20.16 8.19 8.23
N ILE A 182 -18.99 7.66 8.59
CA ILE A 182 -18.46 7.63 9.94
C ILE A 182 -17.48 8.78 10.11
N PRO A 183 -17.72 9.74 11.02
CA PRO A 183 -16.76 10.82 11.28
C PRO A 183 -15.46 10.26 11.87
N ASN A 184 -14.30 10.71 11.35
CA ASN A 184 -13.02 10.47 12.00
C ASN A 184 -12.89 11.38 13.23
N ALA A 185 -12.58 10.79 14.38
CA ALA A 185 -12.42 11.56 15.61
C ALA A 185 -11.11 12.36 15.64
N TRP A 186 -10.07 11.95 14.90
CA TRP A 186 -8.83 12.70 14.76
C TRP A 186 -8.93 13.74 13.66
N GLN A 187 -8.78 15.02 14.02
CA GLN A 187 -8.80 16.15 13.09
C GLN A 187 -7.49 16.94 13.09
N GLY A 188 -6.47 16.43 13.79
CA GLY A 188 -5.16 17.05 13.87
C GLY A 188 -4.28 16.78 12.64
N GLU A 189 -3.12 17.42 12.61
CA GLU A 189 -2.12 17.22 11.56
C GLU A 189 -1.61 15.77 11.55
N THR A 190 -1.23 15.33 10.36
CA THR A 190 -0.65 14.01 10.10
C THR A 190 0.50 14.12 9.10
N ASN A 191 1.35 13.11 9.08
CA ASN A 191 2.43 12.99 8.10
C ASN A 191 1.90 12.59 6.71
N PHE A 192 2.82 12.37 5.77
CA PHE A 192 2.52 11.91 4.41
C PHE A 192 1.70 10.60 4.38
N TRP A 193 1.88 9.72 5.37
CA TRP A 193 1.16 8.45 5.47
C TRP A 193 -0.23 8.57 6.09
N GLY A 194 -0.65 9.78 6.42
CA GLY A 194 -1.95 10.03 7.05
C GLY A 194 -2.00 9.65 8.53
N SER A 195 -0.85 9.57 9.20
CA SER A 195 -0.77 9.22 10.61
C SER A 195 0.12 10.18 11.39
N THR A 196 -0.02 10.18 12.71
CA THR A 196 0.87 10.90 13.63
C THR A 196 1.01 10.15 14.94
N ALA A 197 2.22 10.21 15.54
CA ALA A 197 2.48 9.63 16.84
C ALA A 197 2.07 10.60 17.95
N VAL A 198 1.30 10.11 18.91
CA VAL A 198 0.85 10.90 20.06
C VAL A 198 0.95 10.08 21.35
N SER A 199 0.99 10.77 22.51
CA SER A 199 0.91 10.10 23.80
C SER A 199 -0.47 9.45 23.98
N ILE A 200 -0.51 8.28 24.60
CA ILE A 200 -1.75 7.57 24.93
C ILE A 200 -2.66 8.40 25.86
N ASP A 201 -2.09 9.31 26.64
CA ASP A 201 -2.87 10.23 27.51
C ASP A 201 -3.83 11.12 26.71
N ARG A 202 -3.57 11.32 25.41
CA ARG A 202 -4.50 12.03 24.53
C ARG A 202 -5.87 11.37 24.44
N LEU A 203 -5.99 10.08 24.70
CA LEU A 203 -7.28 9.38 24.72
C LEU A 203 -8.25 9.99 25.74
N ALA A 204 -7.75 10.54 26.85
CA ALA A 204 -8.57 11.17 27.88
C ALA A 204 -9.37 12.40 27.36
N ALA A 205 -8.94 13.02 26.27
CA ALA A 205 -9.64 14.15 25.65
C ALA A 205 -10.82 13.73 24.77
N TYR A 206 -10.89 12.46 24.36
CA TYR A 206 -11.92 11.94 23.48
C TYR A 206 -13.07 11.34 24.28
N LYS A 207 -14.16 12.13 24.40
CA LYS A 207 -15.42 11.69 25.00
C LYS A 207 -16.43 11.40 23.89
N ASP A 208 -17.29 10.42 24.12
CA ASP A 208 -18.35 10.04 23.17
C ASP A 208 -17.85 9.64 21.78
N VAL A 209 -16.66 9.05 21.70
CA VAL A 209 -16.09 8.42 20.50
C VAL A 209 -15.86 6.94 20.74
N ASP A 210 -15.96 6.15 19.67
CA ASP A 210 -15.48 4.77 19.71
C ASP A 210 -13.99 4.76 19.35
N VAL A 211 -13.24 3.86 19.96
CA VAL A 211 -11.81 3.68 19.66
C VAL A 211 -11.62 2.29 19.07
N LEU A 212 -11.01 2.23 17.90
CA LEU A 212 -10.54 0.99 17.28
C LEU A 212 -9.01 0.99 17.31
N CYS A 213 -8.46 0.10 18.12
CA CYS A 213 -7.03 -0.16 18.18
C CYS A 213 -6.73 -1.51 17.53
N PHE A 214 -5.81 -1.56 16.58
CA PHE A 214 -5.43 -2.76 15.81
C PHE A 214 -3.90 -2.91 15.77
#